data_6d76a43464e892ee456dc94a7b502c68
#
_entry.id   6d76a43464e892ee456dc94a7b502c68
#
_cell.length_a   1.000
_cell.length_b   1.000
_cell.length_c   1.000
_cell.angle_alpha   90.00
_cell.angle_beta   90.00
_cell.angle_gamma   90.00
#
_symmetry.space_group_name_H-M   'P 1'
#
loop_
_entity.id
_entity.type
_entity.pdbx_description
1 polymer ?
#
loop_
_entity_poly.entity_id
_entity_poly.type
_entity_poly.pdbx_seq_one_letter_code
_entity_poly.pdbx_strand_id
1 'polypeptide(L)'
;MKAELYKRLFKAIYTEDIVSLKKIAITIIQEERKLGHNVLADSLEKLTITEKPKYTLFDSRRNETGLASLPKSKRNNSQLVSYIPREQLKHHMVLPESVEERLLSIEQEYAARERLKKYNLVPKRKVLLYGPPGCGKTMSAERIAWNLGLPLLKVRFDSLLSSYFGESASNLRMVFDYCKNEPV
;
A
#
# COMPACT_ATOMS: atom_id res chain seq x y z
N MET A 1 -12.38 34.97 12.75
CA MET A 1 -11.20 34.11 12.76
C MET A 1 -11.53 32.64 12.45
N LYS A 2 -12.50 32.00 13.11
CA LYS A 2 -12.83 30.57 12.87
C LYS A 2 -13.21 30.23 11.42
N ALA A 3 -14.02 31.07 10.74
CA ALA A 3 -14.47 30.80 9.36
C ALA A 3 -13.32 30.73 8.33
N GLU A 4 -12.30 31.55 8.46
CA GLU A 4 -11.13 31.58 7.58
C GLU A 4 -10.26 30.33 7.75
N LEU A 5 -10.13 29.84 8.98
CA LEU A 5 -9.42 28.61 9.32
C LEU A 5 -10.11 27.37 8.73
N TYR A 6 -11.44 27.33 8.80
CA TYR A 6 -12.21 26.26 8.15
C TYR A 6 -12.07 26.28 6.64
N LYS A 7 -12.13 27.46 5.98
CA LYS A 7 -11.92 27.56 4.54
C LYS A 7 -10.54 27.03 4.12
N ARG A 8 -9.48 27.39 4.88
CA ARG A 8 -8.12 26.89 4.63
C ARG A 8 -8.01 25.39 4.85
N LEU A 9 -8.67 24.86 5.88
CA LEU A 9 -8.72 23.42 6.15
C LEU A 9 -9.38 22.66 5.00
N PHE A 10 -10.57 23.08 4.57
CA PHE A 10 -11.26 22.47 3.44
C PHE A 10 -10.47 22.57 2.14
N LYS A 11 -9.84 23.70 1.88
CA LYS A 11 -8.96 23.86 0.72
C LYS A 11 -7.77 22.89 0.77
N ALA A 12 -7.11 22.78 1.92
CA ALA A 12 -5.96 21.89 2.10
C ALA A 12 -6.36 20.40 2.00
N ILE A 13 -7.57 20.03 2.46
CA ILE A 13 -8.14 18.69 2.25
C ILE A 13 -8.38 18.42 0.75
N TYR A 14 -9.00 19.38 0.05
CA TYR A 14 -9.32 19.22 -1.37
C TYR A 14 -8.08 19.18 -2.25
N THR A 15 -7.02 19.91 -1.89
CA THR A 15 -5.73 19.93 -2.60
C THR A 15 -4.75 18.86 -2.12
N GLU A 16 -5.14 17.98 -1.18
CA GLU A 16 -4.31 16.95 -0.56
C GLU A 16 -2.97 17.47 0.01
N ASP A 17 -2.93 18.77 0.38
CA ASP A 17 -1.72 19.40 0.93
C ASP A 17 -1.53 19.04 2.42
N ILE A 18 -0.84 17.92 2.66
CA ILE A 18 -0.57 17.39 3.99
C ILE A 18 0.27 18.36 4.85
N VAL A 19 1.12 19.17 4.23
CA VAL A 19 1.97 20.12 4.96
C VAL A 19 1.12 21.25 5.52
N SER A 20 0.23 21.81 4.71
CA SER A 20 -0.72 22.84 5.14
C SER A 20 -1.72 22.29 6.15
N LEU A 21 -2.20 21.03 5.99
CA LEU A 21 -3.09 20.38 6.96
C LEU A 21 -2.45 20.29 8.35
N LYS A 22 -1.18 19.87 8.45
CA LYS A 22 -0.46 19.81 9.73
C LYS A 22 -0.32 21.17 10.39
N LYS A 23 0.03 22.21 9.62
CA LYS A 23 0.14 23.58 10.14
C LYS A 23 -1.20 24.10 10.66
N ILE A 24 -2.29 23.85 9.94
CA ILE A 24 -3.65 24.25 10.33
C ILE A 24 -4.07 23.51 11.59
N ALA A 25 -3.83 22.19 11.69
CA ALA A 25 -4.13 21.40 12.88
C ALA A 25 -3.42 21.95 14.13
N ILE A 26 -2.13 22.25 14.05
CA ILE A 26 -1.36 22.86 15.15
C ILE A 26 -1.95 24.22 15.54
N THR A 27 -2.33 25.03 14.55
CA THR A 27 -2.94 26.35 14.81
C THR A 27 -4.27 26.21 15.55
N ILE A 28 -5.12 25.25 15.16
CA ILE A 28 -6.40 24.95 15.84
C ILE A 28 -6.16 24.55 17.30
N ILE A 29 -5.24 23.64 17.56
CA ILE A 29 -4.88 23.20 18.92
C ILE A 29 -4.44 24.37 19.78
N GLN A 30 -3.60 25.25 19.23
CA GLN A 30 -3.12 26.44 19.94
C GLN A 30 -4.23 27.45 20.22
N GLU A 31 -5.16 27.65 19.29
CA GLU A 31 -6.31 28.53 19.48
C GLU A 31 -7.27 27.98 20.54
N GLU A 32 -7.59 26.68 20.51
CA GLU A 32 -8.45 26.06 21.53
C GLU A 32 -7.81 26.11 22.93
N ARG A 33 -6.49 25.97 23.03
CA ARG A 33 -5.75 26.16 24.30
C ARG A 33 -5.84 27.60 24.83
N LYS A 34 -5.75 28.59 23.96
CA LYS A 34 -5.92 30.02 24.32
C LYS A 34 -7.34 30.35 24.79
N LEU A 35 -8.32 29.62 24.29
CA LEU A 35 -9.74 29.77 24.70
C LEU A 35 -10.08 29.02 25.99
N GLY A 36 -9.12 28.33 26.62
CA GLY A 36 -9.31 27.58 27.84
C GLY A 36 -9.88 26.17 27.66
N HIS A 37 -10.05 25.70 26.41
CA HIS A 37 -10.59 24.37 26.13
C HIS A 37 -9.49 23.29 26.16
N ASN A 38 -8.79 23.18 27.30
CA ASN A 38 -7.62 22.32 27.45
C ASN A 38 -7.91 20.83 27.14
N VAL A 39 -9.06 20.31 27.58
CA VAL A 39 -9.45 18.91 27.35
C VAL A 39 -9.61 18.60 25.85
N LEU A 40 -10.20 19.55 25.11
CA LEU A 40 -10.34 19.42 23.65
C LEU A 40 -8.98 19.53 22.95
N ALA A 41 -8.16 20.50 23.35
CA ALA A 41 -6.82 20.67 22.78
C ALA A 41 -5.93 19.43 23.00
N ASP A 42 -5.96 18.83 24.19
CA ASP A 42 -5.20 17.63 24.51
C ASP A 42 -5.71 16.40 23.74
N SER A 43 -7.02 16.29 23.52
CA SER A 43 -7.59 15.21 22.69
C SER A 43 -7.22 15.36 21.22
N LEU A 44 -7.22 16.57 20.68
CA LEU A 44 -6.78 16.87 19.31
C LEU A 44 -5.27 16.66 19.15
N GLU A 45 -4.47 17.01 20.15
CA GLU A 45 -3.03 16.78 20.15
C GLU A 45 -2.71 15.27 20.17
N LYS A 46 -3.41 14.47 20.98
CA LYS A 46 -3.30 13.01 20.95
C LYS A 46 -3.63 12.42 19.58
N LEU A 47 -4.61 12.93 18.86
CA LEU A 47 -4.95 12.50 17.51
C LEU A 47 -3.87 12.89 16.48
N THR A 48 -3.15 13.99 16.71
CA THR A 48 -2.04 14.43 15.83
C THR A 48 -0.71 13.77 16.17
N ILE A 49 -0.50 13.37 17.42
CA ILE A 49 0.71 12.69 17.94
C ILE A 49 0.55 11.17 17.84
N THR A 50 -0.71 10.65 17.89
CA THR A 50 -0.94 9.21 17.74
C THR A 50 -0.27 8.76 16.47
N GLU A 51 0.72 7.91 16.67
CA GLU A 51 1.64 7.31 15.69
C GLU A 51 1.03 7.27 14.29
N LYS A 52 1.82 7.75 13.33
CA LYS A 52 1.54 7.52 11.91
C LYS A 52 0.89 6.14 11.81
N PRO A 53 -0.37 6.02 11.34
CA PRO A 53 -0.81 4.70 10.97
C PRO A 53 0.28 4.16 10.07
N LYS A 54 0.79 2.97 10.35
CA LYS A 54 1.83 2.27 9.54
C LYS A 54 1.39 2.08 8.08
N TYR A 55 0.29 2.66 7.74
CA TYR A 55 -0.35 2.76 6.44
C TYR A 55 -0.47 4.24 6.07
N THR A 56 0.65 4.89 5.82
CA THR A 56 0.65 6.11 5.02
C THR A 56 0.13 5.71 3.65
N LEU A 57 -1.11 6.10 3.38
CA LEU A 57 -1.56 6.31 2.03
C LEU A 57 -0.42 7.05 1.31
N PHE A 58 0.27 6.33 0.45
CA PHE A 58 1.24 6.77 -0.55
C PHE A 58 2.03 8.05 -0.22
N ASP A 59 3.19 7.86 0.40
CA ASP A 59 4.27 8.84 0.26
C ASP A 59 4.84 8.65 -1.17
N SER A 60 4.40 9.51 -2.09
CA SER A 60 4.88 9.54 -3.49
C SER A 60 6.42 9.68 -3.58
N ARG A 61 7.09 10.08 -2.50
CA ARG A 61 8.54 10.14 -2.39
C ARG A 61 9.22 8.80 -2.11
N ARG A 62 8.46 7.77 -1.69
CA ARG A 62 9.00 6.40 -1.57
C ARG A 62 9.12 5.69 -2.91
N ASN A 63 8.45 6.17 -3.95
CA ASN A 63 8.49 5.52 -5.26
C ASN A 63 9.88 5.59 -5.92
N GLU A 64 10.67 6.63 -5.68
CA GLU A 64 12.03 6.70 -6.20
C GLU A 64 13.04 5.93 -5.33
N THR A 65 12.86 5.91 -4.01
CA THR A 65 13.72 5.15 -3.09
C THR A 65 13.38 3.65 -3.07
N GLY A 66 12.13 3.26 -3.35
CA GLY A 66 11.71 1.86 -3.46
C GLY A 66 12.35 1.13 -4.64
N LEU A 67 12.52 1.80 -5.77
CA LEU A 67 13.18 1.24 -6.96
C LEU A 67 14.68 0.98 -6.73
N ALA A 68 15.35 1.77 -5.90
CA ALA A 68 16.78 1.60 -5.59
C ALA A 68 17.05 0.38 -4.68
N SER A 69 16.07 -0.11 -3.93
CA SER A 69 16.20 -1.22 -2.98
C SER A 69 15.61 -2.55 -3.48
N LEU A 70 15.17 -2.63 -4.74
CA LEU A 70 14.62 -3.85 -5.30
C LEU A 70 15.61 -5.01 -5.21
N PRO A 71 15.15 -6.25 -4.91
CA PRO A 71 16.03 -7.39 -4.79
C PRO A 71 16.73 -7.70 -6.10
N LYS A 72 18.05 -7.83 -6.00
CA LYS A 72 18.94 -8.14 -7.14
C LYS A 72 19.65 -9.45 -6.89
N SER A 73 19.93 -10.19 -7.96
CA SER A 73 20.80 -11.36 -7.90
C SER A 73 22.20 -10.93 -7.42
N LYS A 74 22.74 -11.65 -6.46
CA LYS A 74 24.07 -11.36 -5.89
C LYS A 74 25.20 -11.46 -6.90
N ARG A 75 25.05 -12.26 -7.93
CA ARG A 75 26.10 -12.57 -8.89
C ARG A 75 26.05 -11.66 -10.11
N ASN A 76 24.88 -11.54 -10.72
CA ASN A 76 24.73 -10.81 -11.98
C ASN A 76 24.20 -9.39 -11.78
N ASN A 77 23.94 -8.98 -10.54
CA ASN A 77 23.32 -7.70 -10.20
C ASN A 77 22.03 -7.41 -10.99
N SER A 78 21.43 -8.46 -11.60
CA SER A 78 20.17 -8.36 -12.33
C SER A 78 18.99 -8.21 -11.37
N GLN A 79 18.02 -7.40 -11.74
CA GLN A 79 16.79 -7.25 -10.97
C GLN A 79 15.97 -8.54 -11.02
N LEU A 80 15.59 -9.07 -9.85
CA LEU A 80 14.78 -10.29 -9.72
C LEU A 80 13.28 -10.02 -9.89
N VAL A 81 12.87 -8.75 -9.74
CA VAL A 81 11.48 -8.32 -9.85
C VAL A 81 11.37 -7.05 -10.69
N SER A 82 10.23 -6.89 -11.35
CA SER A 82 9.81 -5.65 -11.98
C SER A 82 8.78 -5.00 -11.07
N TYR A 83 9.00 -3.74 -10.71
CA TYR A 83 8.08 -2.93 -9.94
C TYR A 83 7.10 -2.22 -10.90
N ILE A 84 5.83 -2.37 -10.65
CA ILE A 84 4.77 -1.72 -11.41
C ILE A 84 4.01 -0.83 -10.41
N PRO A 85 4.13 0.51 -10.52
CA PRO A 85 3.41 1.43 -9.65
C PRO A 85 1.91 1.32 -9.91
N ARG A 86 1.11 1.68 -8.91
CA ARG A 86 -0.36 1.54 -8.95
C ARG A 86 -0.97 2.20 -10.18
N GLU A 87 -0.48 3.36 -10.57
CA GLU A 87 -1.00 4.17 -11.70
C GLU A 87 -0.87 3.47 -13.05
N GLN A 88 0.05 2.49 -13.16
CA GLN A 88 0.28 1.71 -14.37
C GLN A 88 -0.46 0.38 -14.38
N LEU A 89 -1.14 0.02 -13.29
CA LEU A 89 -1.87 -1.25 -13.19
C LEU A 89 -3.16 -1.22 -14.03
N LYS A 90 -3.39 -2.30 -14.76
CA LYS A 90 -4.64 -2.51 -15.52
C LYS A 90 -5.71 -3.03 -14.56
N HIS A 91 -6.83 -2.32 -14.44
CA HIS A 91 -7.89 -2.67 -13.49
C HIS A 91 -9.27 -2.80 -14.13
N HIS A 92 -9.44 -2.33 -15.36
CA HIS A 92 -10.71 -2.45 -16.08
C HIS A 92 -10.82 -3.82 -16.73
N MET A 93 -11.70 -4.66 -16.20
CA MET A 93 -11.99 -5.97 -16.78
C MET A 93 -13.43 -6.39 -16.44
N VAL A 94 -14.01 -7.18 -17.33
CA VAL A 94 -15.32 -7.82 -17.13
C VAL A 94 -15.09 -9.30 -16.87
N LEU A 95 -15.61 -9.77 -15.76
CA LEU A 95 -15.48 -11.16 -15.32
C LEU A 95 -16.84 -11.79 -15.12
N PRO A 96 -16.96 -13.12 -15.23
CA PRO A 96 -18.16 -13.85 -14.78
C PRO A 96 -18.37 -13.60 -13.28
N GLU A 97 -19.64 -13.53 -12.86
CA GLU A 97 -20.02 -13.22 -11.48
C GLU A 97 -19.34 -14.12 -10.44
N SER A 98 -19.25 -15.42 -10.71
CA SER A 98 -18.60 -16.38 -9.82
C SER A 98 -17.09 -16.14 -9.61
N VAL A 99 -16.42 -15.50 -10.58
CA VAL A 99 -15.00 -15.10 -10.46
C VAL A 99 -14.88 -13.76 -9.76
N GLU A 100 -15.79 -12.83 -10.07
CA GLU A 100 -15.89 -11.52 -9.45
C GLU A 100 -16.06 -11.64 -7.93
N GLU A 101 -17.01 -12.47 -7.47
CA GLU A 101 -17.22 -12.72 -6.04
C GLU A 101 -15.97 -13.24 -5.32
N ARG A 102 -15.21 -14.13 -5.98
CA ARG A 102 -13.95 -14.65 -5.41
C ARG A 102 -12.88 -13.56 -5.26
N LEU A 103 -12.74 -12.69 -6.26
CA LEU A 103 -11.80 -11.58 -6.19
C LEU A 103 -12.21 -10.57 -5.10
N LEU A 104 -13.49 -10.22 -5.05
CA LEU A 104 -14.04 -9.35 -4.00
C LEU A 104 -13.82 -9.93 -2.60
N SER A 105 -13.98 -11.24 -2.41
CA SER A 105 -13.70 -11.91 -1.13
C SER A 105 -12.23 -11.70 -0.69
N ILE A 106 -11.28 -11.82 -1.62
CA ILE A 106 -9.86 -11.59 -1.33
C ILE A 106 -9.60 -10.14 -0.92
N GLU A 107 -10.19 -9.20 -1.66
CA GLU A 107 -10.06 -7.77 -1.40
C GLU A 107 -10.66 -7.40 -0.03
N GLN A 108 -11.85 -7.93 0.29
CA GLN A 108 -12.52 -7.71 1.58
C GLN A 108 -11.74 -8.31 2.76
N GLU A 109 -11.19 -9.51 2.62
CA GLU A 109 -10.34 -10.12 3.65
C GLU A 109 -9.09 -9.28 3.91
N TYR A 110 -8.46 -8.76 2.88
CA TYR A 110 -7.30 -7.90 3.03
C TYR A 110 -7.66 -6.55 3.67
N ALA A 111 -8.75 -5.93 3.24
CA ALA A 111 -9.25 -4.69 3.83
C ALA A 111 -9.59 -4.86 5.31
N ALA A 112 -10.14 -6.02 5.69
CA ALA A 112 -10.48 -6.36 7.06
C ALA A 112 -9.30 -6.91 7.90
N ARG A 113 -8.07 -6.95 7.39
CA ARG A 113 -6.91 -7.61 8.03
C ARG A 113 -6.66 -7.21 9.47
N GLU A 114 -6.85 -5.94 9.82
CA GLU A 114 -6.65 -5.47 11.20
C GLU A 114 -7.77 -5.98 12.14
N ARG A 115 -8.99 -6.12 11.62
CA ARG A 115 -10.10 -6.71 12.37
C ARG A 115 -9.87 -8.20 12.57
N LEU A 116 -9.44 -8.90 11.52
CA LEU A 116 -9.15 -10.34 11.57
C LEU A 116 -8.05 -10.66 12.60
N LYS A 117 -7.01 -9.83 12.69
CA LYS A 117 -5.95 -9.98 13.71
C LYS A 117 -6.48 -9.95 15.14
N LYS A 118 -7.50 -9.14 15.43
CA LYS A 118 -8.11 -9.09 16.78
C LYS A 118 -8.75 -10.41 17.19
N TYR A 119 -9.13 -11.24 16.21
CA TYR A 119 -9.71 -12.56 16.42
C TYR A 119 -8.70 -13.69 16.15
N ASN A 120 -7.40 -13.39 16.09
CA ASN A 120 -6.32 -14.34 15.74
C ASN A 120 -6.51 -15.00 14.37
N LEU A 121 -7.23 -14.36 13.46
CA LEU A 121 -7.42 -14.82 12.09
C LEU A 121 -6.42 -14.15 11.16
N VAL A 122 -5.93 -14.91 10.18
CA VAL A 122 -4.96 -14.41 9.19
C VAL A 122 -5.64 -14.38 7.82
N PRO A 123 -5.63 -13.23 7.11
CA PRO A 123 -6.18 -13.16 5.77
C PRO A 123 -5.40 -14.06 4.80
N LYS A 124 -6.02 -14.43 3.70
CA LYS A 124 -5.37 -15.20 2.63
C LYS A 124 -4.18 -14.43 2.08
N ARG A 125 -3.00 -15.04 2.12
CA ARG A 125 -1.75 -14.46 1.63
C ARG A 125 -1.28 -15.06 0.31
N LYS A 126 -1.91 -16.15 -0.13
CA LYS A 126 -1.53 -16.88 -1.33
C LYS A 126 -2.77 -17.14 -2.15
N VAL A 127 -2.74 -16.72 -3.40
CA VAL A 127 -3.81 -16.89 -4.36
C VAL A 127 -3.24 -17.59 -5.58
N LEU A 128 -3.88 -18.68 -6.01
CA LEU A 128 -3.54 -19.36 -7.25
C LEU A 128 -4.57 -19.01 -8.31
N LEU A 129 -4.15 -18.31 -9.36
CA LEU A 129 -4.95 -18.02 -10.55
C LEU A 129 -4.61 -19.04 -11.62
N TYR A 130 -5.57 -19.87 -12.01
CA TYR A 130 -5.39 -20.92 -13.03
C TYR A 130 -6.43 -20.80 -14.14
N GLY A 131 -6.13 -21.36 -15.30
CA GLY A 131 -6.98 -21.32 -16.47
C GLY A 131 -6.17 -21.23 -17.78
N PRO A 132 -6.81 -21.25 -18.94
CA PRO A 132 -6.14 -21.19 -20.23
C PRO A 132 -5.39 -19.85 -20.43
N PRO A 133 -4.44 -19.79 -21.38
CA PRO A 133 -3.80 -18.52 -21.75
C PRO A 133 -4.84 -17.51 -22.23
N GLY A 134 -4.61 -16.22 -21.97
CA GLY A 134 -5.51 -15.15 -22.39
C GLY A 134 -6.74 -14.90 -21.51
N CYS A 135 -7.06 -15.74 -20.52
CA CYS A 135 -8.24 -15.56 -19.65
C CYS A 135 -8.06 -14.52 -18.51
N GLY A 136 -7.15 -13.57 -18.63
CA GLY A 136 -7.05 -12.42 -17.72
C GLY A 136 -6.35 -12.67 -16.37
N LYS A 137 -5.64 -13.79 -16.15
CA LYS A 137 -4.98 -14.10 -14.87
C LYS A 137 -4.06 -12.98 -14.36
N THR A 138 -3.19 -12.49 -15.21
CA THR A 138 -2.26 -11.39 -14.85
C THR A 138 -3.03 -10.10 -14.58
N MET A 139 -4.04 -9.80 -15.38
CA MET A 139 -4.88 -8.62 -15.21
C MET A 139 -5.70 -8.70 -13.92
N SER A 140 -6.15 -9.90 -13.50
CA SER A 140 -6.80 -10.08 -12.19
C SER A 140 -5.86 -9.78 -11.03
N ALA A 141 -4.59 -10.17 -11.12
CA ALA A 141 -3.60 -9.82 -10.11
C ALA A 141 -3.32 -8.31 -10.06
N GLU A 142 -3.22 -7.66 -11.22
CA GLU A 142 -3.06 -6.20 -11.33
C GLU A 142 -4.28 -5.47 -10.74
N ARG A 143 -5.50 -5.93 -11.04
CA ARG A 143 -6.74 -5.38 -10.49
C ARG A 143 -6.81 -5.49 -8.96
N ILE A 144 -6.50 -6.66 -8.40
CA ILE A 144 -6.44 -6.84 -6.94
C ILE A 144 -5.47 -5.82 -6.32
N ALA A 145 -4.26 -5.70 -6.86
CA ALA A 145 -3.27 -4.76 -6.37
C ALA A 145 -3.77 -3.32 -6.45
N TRP A 146 -4.42 -2.95 -7.58
CA TRP A 146 -4.99 -1.61 -7.77
C TRP A 146 -6.10 -1.29 -6.76
N ASN A 147 -7.05 -2.23 -6.54
CA ASN A 147 -8.15 -2.08 -5.59
C ASN A 147 -7.66 -2.00 -4.13
N LEU A 148 -6.59 -2.73 -3.81
CA LEU A 148 -5.97 -2.69 -2.49
C LEU A 148 -5.07 -1.47 -2.27
N GLY A 149 -4.84 -0.66 -3.30
CA GLY A 149 -3.97 0.51 -3.22
C GLY A 149 -2.49 0.17 -3.13
N LEU A 150 -2.09 -1.02 -3.61
CA LEU A 150 -0.72 -1.52 -3.54
C LEU A 150 -0.05 -1.50 -4.92
N PRO A 151 1.26 -1.27 -4.99
CA PRO A 151 2.03 -1.55 -6.19
C PRO A 151 2.17 -3.07 -6.41
N LEU A 152 2.44 -3.49 -7.65
CA LEU A 152 2.64 -4.88 -8.00
C LEU A 152 4.12 -5.17 -8.24
N LEU A 153 4.63 -6.23 -7.60
CA LEU A 153 5.92 -6.81 -7.94
C LEU A 153 5.73 -8.03 -8.83
N LYS A 154 6.23 -7.94 -10.04
CA LYS A 154 6.25 -9.06 -10.99
C LYS A 154 7.61 -9.74 -10.94
N VAL A 155 7.64 -11.01 -10.57
CA VAL A 155 8.88 -11.80 -10.53
C VAL A 155 9.37 -12.04 -11.96
N ARG A 156 10.64 -11.74 -12.18
CA ARG A 156 11.33 -12.00 -13.45
C ARG A 156 11.89 -13.42 -13.43
N PHE A 157 11.16 -14.32 -14.06
CA PHE A 157 11.48 -15.73 -14.05
C PHE A 157 12.81 -16.04 -14.76
N ASP A 158 13.13 -15.28 -15.81
CA ASP A 158 14.39 -15.32 -16.53
C ASP A 158 15.61 -15.00 -15.63
N SER A 159 15.45 -14.00 -14.76
CA SER A 159 16.50 -13.59 -13.81
C SER A 159 16.53 -14.44 -12.55
N LEU A 160 15.40 -15.06 -12.20
CA LEU A 160 15.29 -15.90 -11.01
C LEU A 160 15.95 -17.26 -11.22
N LEU A 161 15.75 -17.86 -12.41
CA LEU A 161 16.36 -19.14 -12.77
C LEU A 161 17.85 -18.93 -13.11
N SER A 162 18.69 -19.48 -12.26
CA SER A 162 20.12 -19.53 -12.52
C SER A 162 20.52 -20.95 -12.94
N SER A 163 21.52 -21.05 -13.81
CA SER A 163 22.12 -22.32 -14.19
C SER A 163 22.84 -23.01 -13.03
N TYR A 164 23.02 -22.31 -11.92
CA TYR A 164 23.73 -22.83 -10.74
C TYR A 164 22.75 -23.38 -9.70
N PHE A 165 23.05 -24.58 -9.24
CA PHE A 165 22.28 -25.28 -8.23
C PHE A 165 22.21 -24.47 -6.92
N GLY A 166 21.00 -24.21 -6.42
CA GLY A 166 20.78 -23.49 -5.16
C GLY A 166 20.66 -21.97 -5.26
N GLU A 167 21.15 -21.32 -6.33
CA GLU A 167 21.05 -19.87 -6.50
C GLU A 167 19.59 -19.42 -6.71
N SER A 168 18.82 -20.17 -7.49
CA SER A 168 17.39 -19.90 -7.73
C SER A 168 16.58 -19.89 -6.43
N ALA A 169 16.87 -20.82 -5.51
CA ALA A 169 16.21 -20.86 -4.21
C ALA A 169 16.58 -19.64 -3.33
N SER A 170 17.86 -19.23 -3.36
CA SER A 170 18.32 -18.03 -2.66
C SER A 170 17.70 -16.76 -3.22
N ASN A 171 17.65 -16.63 -4.53
CA ASN A 171 17.01 -15.50 -5.24
C ASN A 171 15.51 -15.42 -4.90
N LEU A 172 14.80 -16.54 -4.92
CA LEU A 172 13.40 -16.61 -4.56
C LEU A 172 13.16 -16.18 -3.11
N ARG A 173 14.01 -16.65 -2.18
CA ARG A 173 13.95 -16.25 -0.78
C ARG A 173 14.10 -14.74 -0.60
N MET A 174 15.06 -14.11 -1.29
CA MET A 174 15.25 -12.65 -1.26
C MET A 174 14.00 -11.90 -1.71
N VAL A 175 13.33 -12.38 -2.78
CA VAL A 175 12.08 -11.76 -3.25
C VAL A 175 10.99 -11.86 -2.18
N PHE A 176 10.78 -13.03 -1.59
CA PHE A 176 9.75 -13.20 -0.55
C PHE A 176 10.06 -12.41 0.73
N ASP A 177 11.32 -12.33 1.14
CA ASP A 177 11.71 -11.55 2.31
C ASP A 177 11.51 -10.05 2.06
N TYR A 178 11.77 -9.57 0.86
CA TYR A 178 11.41 -8.20 0.45
C TYR A 178 9.91 -7.94 0.55
N CYS A 179 9.08 -8.83 -0.01
CA CYS A 179 7.61 -8.71 0.04
C CYS A 179 7.00 -8.79 1.45
N LYS A 180 7.70 -9.39 2.43
CA LYS A 180 7.25 -9.41 3.83
C LYS A 180 7.42 -8.05 4.52
N ASN A 181 8.43 -7.30 4.10
CA ASN A 181 8.84 -6.06 4.75
C ASN A 181 8.24 -4.82 4.08
N GLU A 182 7.86 -4.94 2.82
CA GLU A 182 7.32 -3.83 2.03
C GLU A 182 5.84 -4.04 1.70
N PRO A 183 5.03 -2.97 1.67
CA PRO A 183 3.62 -3.03 1.31
C PRO A 183 3.45 -3.16 -0.21
N VAL A 184 3.53 -4.39 -0.71
CA VAL A 184 3.42 -4.73 -2.13
C VAL A 184 2.46 -5.89 -2.33
#